data_54b20370660f61c051642889075da35e
#
_entry.id   54b20370660f61c051642889075da35e
#
_cell.length_a   1.000
_cell.length_b   1.000
_cell.length_c   1.000
_cell.angle_alpha   90.00
_cell.angle_beta   90.00
_cell.angle_gamma   90.00
#
_symmetry.space_group_name_H-M   'P 1'
#
loop_
_entity.id
_entity.type
_entity.pdbx_description
1 polymer ?
#
loop_
_entity_poly.entity_id
_entity_poly.type
_entity_poly.pdbx_seq_one_letter_code
_entity_poly.pdbx_strand_id
1 'polypeptide(L)'
;MANTTVYFATNRVAQGPTTDWRSFGADIVSPMDPRLVTYAAAFVEGTDLLVEGSGTITAISHAQPGGFDAGVTQDILGSGKNLLVFIHGFANSFLNAIIRAAFNREWFAASGIAAADTTVIAFTWPSLGKLIAAPPHLLADDYKRDQTQAGRSGFHIASFFANLQPLLTQIRGQGRRVFLLAHSMGNFALQAAVEGWFMHGQPPAILFDEVFLAAGDERFDSFELPMEARLGRLAELTPRISIYYSVRVVALYLSFAVNLVARLGHEGPRHKADVTRYPPARYRMPNCADVDDYNMVIPPDASHQYYRRSRKVRADIAAAMGNDPNLPGGLIRL
;
A
#
# COMPACT_ATOMS: atom_id res chain seq x y z
N MET A 1 11.95 -1.85 -24.59
CA MET A 1 11.26 -1.08 -23.54
C MET A 1 10.39 -2.04 -22.75
N ALA A 2 10.42 -1.96 -21.43
CA ALA A 2 9.51 -2.70 -20.56
C ALA A 2 8.20 -1.92 -20.44
N ASN A 3 7.09 -2.63 -20.40
CA ASN A 3 5.77 -2.02 -20.20
C ASN A 3 4.99 -2.79 -19.12
N THR A 4 4.14 -2.08 -18.39
CA THR A 4 3.21 -2.70 -17.45
C THR A 4 1.93 -1.86 -17.33
N THR A 5 0.81 -2.53 -17.10
CA THR A 5 -0.45 -1.86 -16.80
C THR A 5 -0.65 -1.77 -15.30
N VAL A 6 -0.90 -0.57 -14.80
CA VAL A 6 -1.31 -0.31 -13.42
C VAL A 6 -2.78 0.07 -13.44
N TYR A 7 -3.62 -0.79 -12.91
CA TYR A 7 -5.00 -0.40 -12.63
C TYR A 7 -5.03 0.49 -11.40
N PHE A 8 -5.92 1.47 -11.36
CA PHE A 8 -5.96 2.37 -10.21
C PHE A 8 -7.36 2.81 -9.84
N ALA A 9 -7.51 3.14 -8.58
CA ALA A 9 -8.60 3.96 -8.05
C ALA A 9 -8.01 5.22 -7.41
N THR A 10 -8.68 6.35 -7.53
CA THR A 10 -8.21 7.61 -6.97
C THR A 10 -9.37 8.46 -6.46
N ASN A 11 -9.13 9.14 -5.34
CA ASN A 11 -10.00 10.18 -4.79
C ASN A 11 -9.38 11.58 -4.93
N ARG A 12 -8.44 11.74 -5.86
CA ARG A 12 -7.87 13.05 -6.24
C ARG A 12 -8.86 13.81 -7.10
N VAL A 13 -8.94 15.13 -6.89
CA VAL A 13 -9.67 16.00 -7.80
C VAL A 13 -8.96 16.02 -9.15
N ALA A 14 -9.72 15.75 -10.21
CA ALA A 14 -9.24 15.97 -11.57
C ALA A 14 -9.47 17.44 -11.97
N GLN A 15 -8.40 18.16 -12.31
CA GLN A 15 -8.44 19.55 -12.73
C GLN A 15 -8.51 19.71 -14.27
N GLY A 16 -8.66 18.60 -14.99
CA GLY A 16 -8.71 18.53 -16.45
C GLY A 16 -9.19 17.15 -16.92
N PRO A 17 -8.92 16.76 -18.17
CA PRO A 17 -9.31 15.45 -18.70
C PRO A 17 -8.72 14.30 -17.87
N THR A 18 -9.55 13.34 -17.48
CA THR A 18 -9.12 12.19 -16.67
C THR A 18 -8.26 11.18 -17.45
N THR A 19 -8.11 11.38 -18.75
CA THR A 19 -7.17 10.65 -19.62
C THR A 19 -5.75 11.23 -19.58
N ASP A 20 -5.57 12.43 -18.99
CA ASP A 20 -4.25 13.01 -18.73
C ASP A 20 -3.91 12.87 -17.23
N TRP A 21 -2.85 12.14 -16.93
CA TRP A 21 -2.37 11.93 -15.56
C TRP A 21 -2.03 13.25 -14.82
N ARG A 22 -1.68 14.32 -15.57
CA ARG A 22 -1.37 15.64 -15.01
C ARG A 22 -2.59 16.32 -14.40
N SER A 23 -3.79 15.88 -14.79
CA SER A 23 -5.05 16.38 -14.26
C SER A 23 -5.28 16.02 -12.79
N PHE A 24 -4.68 14.92 -12.29
CA PHE A 24 -4.90 14.46 -10.92
C PHE A 24 -4.01 15.22 -9.93
N GLY A 25 -4.60 16.19 -9.25
CA GLY A 25 -3.93 17.06 -8.29
C GLY A 25 -3.68 16.45 -6.90
N ALA A 26 -3.40 17.34 -5.95
CA ALA A 26 -3.18 16.99 -4.54
C ALA A 26 -4.39 17.32 -3.65
N ASP A 27 -5.54 17.63 -4.23
CA ASP A 27 -6.78 17.88 -3.51
C ASP A 27 -7.66 16.64 -3.51
N ILE A 28 -8.38 16.44 -2.39
CA ILE A 28 -9.33 15.34 -2.23
C ILE A 28 -10.70 15.78 -2.76
N VAL A 29 -11.40 14.86 -3.47
CA VAL A 29 -12.83 15.02 -3.73
C VAL A 29 -13.61 15.03 -2.41
N SER A 30 -14.92 15.34 -2.43
CA SER A 30 -15.70 15.36 -1.18
C SER A 30 -15.45 14.08 -0.36
N PRO A 31 -14.88 14.17 0.86
CA PRO A 31 -14.51 12.99 1.64
C PRO A 31 -15.68 12.08 2.02
N MET A 32 -16.90 12.62 1.95
CA MET A 32 -18.14 11.92 2.34
C MET A 32 -18.90 11.35 1.15
N ASP A 33 -18.39 11.49 -0.08
CA ASP A 33 -19.04 10.93 -1.27
C ASP A 33 -18.16 9.87 -1.95
N PRO A 34 -18.34 8.59 -1.61
CA PRO A 34 -17.55 7.50 -2.18
C PRO A 34 -17.75 7.30 -3.68
N ARG A 35 -18.84 7.87 -4.26
CA ARG A 35 -19.12 7.78 -5.69
C ARG A 35 -18.14 8.60 -6.53
N LEU A 36 -17.40 9.52 -5.90
CA LEU A 36 -16.41 10.37 -6.55
C LEU A 36 -15.05 9.70 -6.75
N VAL A 37 -14.87 8.47 -6.25
CA VAL A 37 -13.67 7.67 -6.56
C VAL A 37 -13.66 7.31 -8.02
N THR A 38 -12.60 7.67 -8.71
CA THR A 38 -12.39 7.43 -10.14
C THR A 38 -11.53 6.19 -10.36
N TYR A 39 -11.90 5.36 -11.33
CA TYR A 39 -11.24 4.09 -11.66
C TYR A 39 -10.80 4.09 -13.12
N ALA A 40 -9.58 3.61 -13.39
CA ALA A 40 -9.04 3.47 -14.74
C ALA A 40 -7.81 2.53 -14.77
N ALA A 41 -7.23 2.36 -15.96
CA ALA A 41 -5.93 1.74 -16.17
C ALA A 41 -4.92 2.78 -16.68
N ALA A 42 -3.71 2.77 -16.13
CA ALA A 42 -2.57 3.56 -16.58
C ALA A 42 -1.54 2.64 -17.26
N PHE A 43 -1.10 3.00 -18.46
CA PHE A 43 -0.06 2.29 -19.20
C PHE A 43 1.28 2.94 -18.88
N VAL A 44 2.19 2.15 -18.33
CA VAL A 44 3.51 2.62 -17.88
C VAL A 44 4.58 1.96 -18.75
N GLU A 45 5.44 2.77 -19.31
CA GLU A 45 6.60 2.33 -20.11
C GLU A 45 7.90 2.88 -19.52
N GLY A 46 8.99 2.14 -19.71
CA GLY A 46 10.32 2.55 -19.29
C GLY A 46 11.41 1.72 -19.95
N THR A 47 12.64 2.17 -19.85
CA THR A 47 13.81 1.40 -20.34
C THR A 47 14.02 0.16 -19.49
N ASP A 48 13.89 0.31 -18.16
CA ASP A 48 13.91 -0.76 -17.17
C ASP A 48 13.03 -0.35 -15.99
N LEU A 49 11.89 -1.01 -15.82
CA LEU A 49 10.97 -0.71 -14.72
C LEU A 49 11.46 -1.18 -13.34
N LEU A 50 12.57 -1.92 -13.28
CA LEU A 50 13.28 -2.24 -12.03
C LEU A 50 14.22 -1.12 -11.56
N VAL A 51 14.38 -0.06 -12.36
CA VAL A 51 15.07 1.16 -11.96
C VAL A 51 14.05 2.18 -11.48
N GLU A 52 14.17 2.60 -10.21
CA GLU A 52 13.25 3.57 -9.61
C GLU A 52 13.18 4.87 -10.43
N GLY A 53 11.97 5.30 -10.74
CA GLY A 53 11.72 6.54 -11.46
C GLY A 53 11.93 6.47 -12.98
N SER A 54 12.30 5.31 -13.54
CA SER A 54 12.49 5.16 -14.99
C SER A 54 11.20 5.06 -15.80
N GLY A 55 10.07 4.79 -15.12
CA GLY A 55 8.78 4.67 -15.78
C GLY A 55 8.14 6.01 -16.12
N THR A 56 7.33 6.03 -17.17
CA THR A 56 6.45 7.14 -17.52
C THR A 56 5.06 6.63 -17.87
N ILE A 57 4.01 7.39 -17.53
CA ILE A 57 2.64 7.08 -17.95
C ILE A 57 2.49 7.56 -19.38
N THR A 58 2.25 6.65 -20.32
CA THR A 58 2.06 6.94 -21.74
C THR A 58 0.60 7.16 -22.09
N ALA A 59 -0.33 6.52 -21.40
CA ALA A 59 -1.77 6.68 -21.57
C ALA A 59 -2.54 6.31 -20.31
N ILE A 60 -3.75 6.83 -20.19
CA ILE A 60 -4.78 6.42 -19.23
C ILE A 60 -6.02 5.99 -20.03
N SER A 61 -6.63 4.87 -19.65
CA SER A 61 -7.90 4.42 -20.22
C SER A 61 -9.04 5.39 -19.86
N HIS A 62 -10.20 5.19 -20.44
CA HIS A 62 -11.39 5.93 -20.01
C HIS A 62 -11.60 5.75 -18.50
N ALA A 63 -11.63 6.88 -17.78
CA ALA A 63 -11.79 6.89 -16.34
C ALA A 63 -13.26 7.12 -15.97
N GLN A 64 -13.78 6.33 -15.05
CA GLN A 64 -15.17 6.42 -14.61
C GLN A 64 -15.29 6.31 -13.08
N PRO A 65 -16.34 6.88 -12.47
CA PRO A 65 -16.62 6.70 -11.04
C PRO A 65 -17.27 5.34 -10.76
N GLY A 66 -17.20 4.92 -9.48
CA GLY A 66 -17.99 3.81 -8.94
C GLY A 66 -17.48 2.40 -9.18
N GLY A 67 -16.41 2.21 -9.96
CA GLY A 67 -15.80 0.90 -10.21
C GLY A 67 -15.07 0.84 -11.55
N PHE A 68 -14.36 -0.24 -11.80
CA PHE A 68 -13.75 -0.50 -13.11
C PHE A 68 -14.83 -0.80 -14.15
N ASP A 69 -14.62 -0.35 -15.38
CA ASP A 69 -15.47 -0.75 -16.50
C ASP A 69 -15.34 -2.25 -16.82
N ALA A 70 -16.24 -2.75 -17.66
CA ALA A 70 -16.27 -4.16 -18.00
C ALA A 70 -14.99 -4.62 -18.73
N GLY A 71 -14.39 -3.77 -19.59
CA GLY A 71 -13.17 -4.08 -20.31
C GLY A 71 -11.98 -4.24 -19.36
N VAL A 72 -11.76 -3.24 -18.51
CA VAL A 72 -10.71 -3.28 -17.47
C VAL A 72 -10.91 -4.48 -16.53
N THR A 73 -12.16 -4.75 -16.13
CA THR A 73 -12.47 -5.92 -15.28
C THR A 73 -12.10 -7.23 -15.98
N GLN A 74 -12.42 -7.38 -17.27
CA GLN A 74 -12.06 -8.57 -18.04
C GLN A 74 -10.54 -8.70 -18.24
N ASP A 75 -9.81 -7.58 -18.42
CA ASP A 75 -8.36 -7.60 -18.53
C ASP A 75 -7.70 -8.10 -17.21
N ILE A 76 -8.19 -7.62 -16.06
CA ILE A 76 -7.71 -8.08 -14.75
C ILE A 76 -8.01 -9.59 -14.58
N LEU A 77 -9.20 -10.04 -14.91
CA LEU A 77 -9.60 -11.44 -14.83
C LEU A 77 -8.83 -12.31 -15.83
N GLY A 78 -8.64 -11.83 -17.05
CA GLY A 78 -7.93 -12.53 -18.12
C GLY A 78 -6.42 -12.65 -17.90
N SER A 79 -5.84 -11.85 -17.01
CA SER A 79 -4.40 -11.88 -16.72
C SER A 79 -3.92 -13.24 -16.17
N GLY A 80 -4.81 -14.02 -15.55
CA GLY A 80 -4.47 -15.28 -14.88
C GLY A 80 -3.58 -15.15 -13.63
N LYS A 81 -3.22 -13.91 -13.24
CA LYS A 81 -2.28 -13.61 -12.15
C LYS A 81 -3.01 -13.35 -10.83
N ASN A 82 -2.31 -13.54 -9.72
CA ASN A 82 -2.73 -13.02 -8.42
C ASN A 82 -2.90 -11.50 -8.47
N LEU A 83 -3.61 -10.94 -7.50
CA LEU A 83 -3.86 -9.51 -7.42
C LEU A 83 -3.09 -8.88 -6.26
N LEU A 84 -2.39 -7.77 -6.51
CA LEU A 84 -1.78 -6.93 -5.48
C LEU A 84 -2.50 -5.57 -5.45
N VAL A 85 -3.13 -5.24 -4.34
CA VAL A 85 -3.61 -3.89 -4.04
C VAL A 85 -2.50 -3.12 -3.35
N PHE A 86 -2.18 -1.91 -3.82
CA PHE A 86 -1.11 -1.08 -3.28
C PHE A 86 -1.63 0.27 -2.80
N ILE A 87 -1.30 0.65 -1.56
CA ILE A 87 -1.58 1.96 -0.97
C ILE A 87 -0.25 2.65 -0.67
N HIS A 88 0.00 3.77 -1.37
CA HIS A 88 1.28 4.50 -1.25
C HIS A 88 1.37 5.34 0.03
N GLY A 89 2.61 5.78 0.36
CA GLY A 89 2.90 6.64 1.50
C GLY A 89 2.94 8.14 1.20
N PHE A 90 3.52 8.89 2.14
CA PHE A 90 3.74 10.34 2.08
C PHE A 90 4.53 10.78 0.84
N ALA A 91 4.35 12.03 0.42
CA ALA A 91 5.07 12.71 -0.67
C ALA A 91 5.00 12.00 -2.03
N ASN A 92 3.83 11.43 -2.39
CA ASN A 92 3.61 10.84 -3.70
C ASN A 92 2.59 11.65 -4.51
N SER A 93 3.03 12.23 -5.63
CA SER A 93 2.11 12.71 -6.67
C SER A 93 1.35 11.52 -7.28
N PHE A 94 0.32 11.81 -8.09
CA PHE A 94 -0.36 10.76 -8.85
C PHE A 94 0.64 9.96 -9.69
N LEU A 95 1.48 10.66 -10.48
CA LEU A 95 2.53 10.04 -11.30
C LEU A 95 3.44 9.11 -10.47
N ASN A 96 3.96 9.61 -9.34
CA ASN A 96 4.85 8.83 -8.50
C ASN A 96 4.18 7.59 -7.91
N ALA A 97 2.90 7.69 -7.52
CA ALA A 97 2.14 6.57 -6.98
C ALA A 97 1.96 5.45 -8.03
N ILE A 98 1.62 5.82 -9.27
CA ILE A 98 1.44 4.87 -10.37
C ILE A 98 2.77 4.22 -10.79
N ILE A 99 3.83 5.02 -10.99
CA ILE A 99 5.17 4.48 -11.34
C ILE A 99 5.68 3.57 -10.22
N ARG A 100 5.43 3.92 -8.96
CA ARG A 100 5.82 3.09 -7.81
C ARG A 100 5.04 1.77 -7.76
N ALA A 101 3.77 1.78 -8.13
CA ALA A 101 2.99 0.55 -8.25
C ALA A 101 3.50 -0.34 -9.39
N ALA A 102 3.85 0.24 -10.55
CA ALA A 102 4.48 -0.46 -11.65
C ALA A 102 5.82 -1.09 -11.22
N PHE A 103 6.67 -0.30 -10.56
CA PHE A 103 7.94 -0.80 -10.01
C PHE A 103 7.72 -1.96 -9.03
N ASN A 104 6.79 -1.84 -8.08
CA ASN A 104 6.52 -2.90 -7.11
C ASN A 104 6.09 -4.20 -7.80
N ARG A 105 5.23 -4.11 -8.81
CA ARG A 105 4.80 -5.27 -9.60
C ARG A 105 6.00 -5.97 -10.23
N GLU A 106 6.87 -5.22 -10.93
CA GLU A 106 8.07 -5.78 -11.57
C GLU A 106 9.09 -6.29 -10.55
N TRP A 107 9.25 -5.56 -9.43
CA TRP A 107 10.15 -5.94 -8.36
C TRP A 107 9.79 -7.28 -7.74
N PHE A 108 8.51 -7.53 -7.44
CA PHE A 108 8.09 -8.80 -6.88
C PHE A 108 8.11 -9.92 -7.93
N ALA A 109 7.72 -9.66 -9.16
CA ALA A 109 7.83 -10.63 -10.26
C ALA A 109 9.28 -11.10 -10.47
N ALA A 110 10.26 -10.18 -10.34
CA ALA A 110 11.68 -10.48 -10.44
C ALA A 110 12.25 -11.36 -9.29
N SER A 111 11.41 -11.76 -8.31
CA SER A 111 11.77 -12.79 -7.33
C SER A 111 11.88 -14.18 -7.94
N GLY A 112 11.23 -14.42 -9.08
CA GLY A 112 11.11 -15.74 -9.71
C GLY A 112 10.02 -16.64 -9.12
N ILE A 113 9.31 -16.16 -8.07
CA ILE A 113 8.18 -16.88 -7.47
C ILE A 113 6.92 -16.50 -8.25
N ALA A 114 6.31 -17.46 -8.92
CA ALA A 114 5.15 -17.24 -9.80
C ALA A 114 3.98 -16.51 -9.11
N ALA A 115 3.74 -16.81 -7.83
CA ALA A 115 2.68 -16.17 -7.05
C ALA A 115 2.91 -14.66 -6.81
N ALA A 116 4.16 -14.18 -6.94
CA ALA A 116 4.53 -12.78 -6.77
C ALA A 116 4.54 -12.00 -8.10
N ASP A 117 4.35 -12.67 -9.24
CA ASP A 117 4.01 -12.02 -10.51
C ASP A 117 2.52 -11.70 -10.51
N THR A 118 2.18 -10.49 -10.10
CA THR A 118 0.80 -10.06 -9.81
C THR A 118 0.30 -9.07 -10.85
N THR A 119 -1.02 -9.00 -11.00
CA THR A 119 -1.70 -7.79 -11.49
C THR A 119 -1.75 -6.78 -10.36
N VAL A 120 -1.50 -5.50 -10.63
CA VAL A 120 -1.47 -4.47 -9.59
C VAL A 120 -2.63 -3.48 -9.72
N ILE A 121 -3.32 -3.21 -8.60
CA ILE A 121 -4.26 -2.10 -8.47
C ILE A 121 -3.71 -1.13 -7.43
N ALA A 122 -3.47 0.13 -7.81
CA ALA A 122 -3.06 1.17 -6.89
C ALA A 122 -4.28 1.98 -6.40
N PHE A 123 -4.39 2.22 -5.09
CA PHE A 123 -5.21 3.32 -4.61
C PHE A 123 -4.33 4.55 -4.43
N THR A 124 -4.61 5.62 -5.20
CA THR A 124 -3.83 6.85 -5.10
C THR A 124 -4.62 7.94 -4.38
N TRP A 125 -4.24 8.20 -3.12
CA TRP A 125 -4.81 9.28 -2.31
C TRP A 125 -4.01 10.59 -2.50
N PRO A 126 -4.63 11.78 -2.26
CA PRO A 126 -4.01 13.08 -2.54
C PRO A 126 -2.89 13.43 -1.54
N SER A 127 -1.67 13.06 -1.87
CA SER A 127 -0.42 13.49 -1.25
C SER A 127 0.28 14.49 -2.16
N LEU A 128 1.05 15.44 -1.58
CA LEU A 128 1.64 16.59 -2.28
C LEU A 128 2.67 16.23 -3.36
N GLY A 129 3.32 15.07 -3.22
CA GLY A 129 4.32 14.63 -4.19
C GLY A 129 5.65 15.37 -4.15
N LYS A 130 5.90 16.17 -3.12
CA LYS A 130 7.14 16.91 -2.93
C LYS A 130 7.80 16.53 -1.61
N LEU A 131 9.02 15.98 -1.70
CA LEU A 131 10.03 16.14 -0.68
C LEU A 131 10.83 17.39 -1.10
N ILE A 132 10.40 18.57 -0.68
CA ILE A 132 11.24 19.74 -0.82
C ILE A 132 12.33 19.56 0.24
N ALA A 133 13.60 19.77 -0.15
CA ALA A 133 14.68 20.01 0.80
C ALA A 133 14.41 21.35 1.50
N ALA A 134 13.44 21.34 2.40
CA ALA A 134 12.92 22.50 3.11
C ALA A 134 13.41 22.45 4.56
N PRO A 135 13.47 23.58 5.25
CA PRO A 135 13.69 23.57 6.70
C PRO A 135 12.74 22.57 7.40
N PRO A 136 13.17 21.90 8.48
CA PRO A 136 12.38 20.83 9.13
C PRO A 136 10.94 21.20 9.49
N HIS A 137 10.66 22.48 9.80
CA HIS A 137 9.30 22.94 10.14
C HIS A 137 8.34 22.92 8.93
N LEU A 138 8.81 23.19 7.70
CA LEU A 138 7.98 23.10 6.50
C LEU A 138 7.69 21.66 6.13
N LEU A 139 8.63 20.74 6.36
CA LEU A 139 8.38 19.31 6.21
C LEU A 139 7.31 18.82 7.19
N ALA A 140 7.26 19.38 8.40
CA ALA A 140 6.24 19.02 9.38
C ALA A 140 4.83 19.46 8.95
N ASP A 141 4.70 20.62 8.31
CA ASP A 141 3.41 21.11 7.80
C ASP A 141 2.93 20.28 6.60
N ASP A 142 3.82 20.00 5.65
CA ASP A 142 3.53 19.10 4.51
C ASP A 142 3.15 17.70 5.00
N TYR A 143 3.86 17.18 5.99
CA TYR A 143 3.56 15.90 6.62
C TYR A 143 2.16 15.89 7.25
N LYS A 144 1.81 16.90 8.07
CA LYS A 144 0.50 17.02 8.72
C LYS A 144 -0.65 17.16 7.71
N ARG A 145 -0.41 17.91 6.62
CA ARG A 145 -1.37 18.02 5.54
C ARG A 145 -1.63 16.67 4.89
N ASP A 146 -0.58 15.95 4.51
CA ASP A 146 -0.71 14.63 3.88
C ASP A 146 -1.33 13.61 4.87
N GLN A 147 -0.98 13.65 6.15
CA GLN A 147 -1.59 12.82 7.18
C GLN A 147 -3.11 13.09 7.28
N THR A 148 -3.51 14.35 7.21
CA THR A 148 -4.93 14.73 7.18
C THR A 148 -5.61 14.18 5.93
N GLN A 149 -4.99 14.29 4.74
CA GLN A 149 -5.56 13.76 3.50
C GLN A 149 -5.62 12.22 3.52
N ALA A 150 -4.62 11.56 4.06
CA ALA A 150 -4.62 10.10 4.24
C ALA A 150 -5.80 9.65 5.13
N GLY A 151 -6.01 10.31 6.27
CA GLY A 151 -7.15 10.04 7.17
C GLY A 151 -8.50 10.28 6.49
N ARG A 152 -8.65 11.41 5.78
CA ARG A 152 -9.87 11.75 5.02
C ARG A 152 -10.13 10.80 3.85
N SER A 153 -9.12 10.10 3.37
CA SER A 153 -9.24 9.10 2.31
C SER A 153 -9.80 7.76 2.78
N GLY A 154 -9.87 7.54 4.10
CA GLY A 154 -10.28 6.26 4.67
C GLY A 154 -11.63 5.78 4.18
N PHE A 155 -12.63 6.67 4.14
CA PHE A 155 -13.96 6.34 3.63
C PHE A 155 -13.96 5.95 2.14
N HIS A 156 -13.19 6.65 1.32
CA HIS A 156 -13.04 6.31 -0.11
C HIS A 156 -12.32 4.98 -0.32
N ILE A 157 -11.31 4.68 0.50
CA ILE A 157 -10.61 3.39 0.42
C ILE A 157 -11.53 2.25 0.88
N ALA A 158 -12.34 2.47 1.93
CA ALA A 158 -13.34 1.50 2.36
C ALA A 158 -14.37 1.21 1.25
N SER A 159 -14.86 2.26 0.60
CA SER A 159 -15.76 2.12 -0.56
C SER A 159 -15.08 1.45 -1.76
N PHE A 160 -13.81 1.77 -2.02
CA PHE A 160 -13.02 1.08 -3.03
C PHE A 160 -12.94 -0.43 -2.72
N PHE A 161 -12.69 -0.82 -1.48
CA PHE A 161 -12.69 -2.23 -1.09
C PHE A 161 -14.07 -2.89 -1.32
N ALA A 162 -15.16 -2.21 -0.97
CA ALA A 162 -16.51 -2.70 -1.23
C ALA A 162 -16.78 -2.89 -2.75
N ASN A 163 -16.38 -1.92 -3.57
CA ASN A 163 -16.53 -1.99 -5.02
C ASN A 163 -15.66 -3.08 -5.66
N LEU A 164 -14.55 -3.46 -5.02
CA LEU A 164 -13.71 -4.57 -5.48
C LEU A 164 -14.30 -5.95 -5.16
N GLN A 165 -15.17 -6.10 -4.16
CA GLN A 165 -15.63 -7.42 -3.70
C GLN A 165 -16.08 -8.37 -4.82
N PRO A 166 -16.89 -7.94 -5.82
CA PRO A 166 -17.30 -8.81 -6.93
C PRO A 166 -16.10 -9.33 -7.74
N LEU A 167 -15.13 -8.45 -8.01
CA LEU A 167 -13.89 -8.82 -8.72
C LEU A 167 -13.03 -9.78 -7.88
N LEU A 168 -12.86 -9.52 -6.58
CA LEU A 168 -12.10 -10.37 -5.68
C LEU A 168 -12.71 -11.78 -5.57
N THR A 169 -14.04 -11.87 -5.55
CA THR A 169 -14.76 -13.14 -5.54
C THR A 169 -14.46 -13.95 -6.82
N GLN A 170 -14.48 -13.31 -7.99
CA GLN A 170 -14.17 -13.95 -9.25
C GLN A 170 -12.71 -14.41 -9.33
N ILE A 171 -11.76 -13.56 -8.87
CA ILE A 171 -10.32 -13.91 -8.80
C ILE A 171 -10.11 -15.15 -7.95
N ARG A 172 -10.71 -15.21 -6.75
CA ARG A 172 -10.63 -16.39 -5.88
C ARG A 172 -11.32 -17.62 -6.47
N GLY A 173 -12.44 -17.43 -7.15
CA GLY A 173 -13.13 -18.51 -7.88
C GLY A 173 -12.26 -19.15 -8.96
N GLN A 174 -11.24 -18.44 -9.44
CA GLN A 174 -10.22 -18.95 -10.37
C GLN A 174 -8.99 -19.55 -9.65
N GLY A 175 -9.03 -19.74 -8.34
CA GLY A 175 -7.91 -20.29 -7.54
C GLY A 175 -6.77 -19.29 -7.32
N ARG A 176 -6.97 -18.00 -7.60
CA ARG A 176 -5.97 -16.94 -7.45
C ARG A 176 -6.09 -16.26 -6.10
N ARG A 177 -5.00 -15.63 -5.66
CA ARG A 177 -4.90 -14.94 -4.36
C ARG A 177 -4.91 -13.43 -4.52
N VAL A 178 -5.32 -12.76 -3.45
CA VAL A 178 -5.43 -11.31 -3.37
C VAL A 178 -4.59 -10.80 -2.21
N PHE A 179 -3.69 -9.87 -2.49
CA PHE A 179 -2.80 -9.27 -1.50
C PHE A 179 -3.03 -7.77 -1.38
N LEU A 180 -2.71 -7.21 -0.21
CA LEU A 180 -2.62 -5.77 -0.01
C LEU A 180 -1.24 -5.42 0.52
N LEU A 181 -0.61 -4.40 -0.05
CA LEU A 181 0.61 -3.78 0.44
C LEU A 181 0.35 -2.31 0.77
N ALA A 182 0.49 -1.93 2.02
CA ALA A 182 0.47 -0.55 2.48
C ALA A 182 1.87 -0.11 2.92
N HIS A 183 2.36 1.00 2.37
CA HIS A 183 3.68 1.53 2.68
C HIS A 183 3.61 2.86 3.43
N SER A 184 4.38 2.99 4.50
CA SER A 184 4.55 4.26 5.23
C SER A 184 3.20 4.83 5.70
N MET A 185 2.90 6.11 5.37
CA MET A 185 1.61 6.77 5.65
C MET A 185 0.41 6.09 4.95
N GLY A 186 0.64 5.19 3.99
CA GLY A 186 -0.39 4.31 3.45
C GLY A 186 -0.99 3.38 4.51
N ASN A 187 -0.24 3.06 5.58
CA ASN A 187 -0.77 2.31 6.73
C ASN A 187 -1.74 3.15 7.56
N PHE A 188 -1.49 4.45 7.69
CA PHE A 188 -2.43 5.39 8.33
C PHE A 188 -3.72 5.54 7.50
N ALA A 189 -3.61 5.61 6.17
CA ALA A 189 -4.76 5.61 5.28
C ALA A 189 -5.55 4.28 5.35
N LEU A 190 -4.84 3.14 5.45
CA LEU A 190 -5.45 1.82 5.63
C LEU A 190 -6.17 1.71 6.98
N GLN A 191 -5.59 2.24 8.06
CA GLN A 191 -6.24 2.28 9.37
C GLN A 191 -7.57 3.02 9.28
N ALA A 192 -7.58 4.20 8.65
CA ALA A 192 -8.80 4.96 8.44
C ALA A 192 -9.81 4.24 7.53
N ALA A 193 -9.33 3.43 6.59
CA ALA A 193 -10.19 2.59 5.75
C ALA A 193 -10.82 1.42 6.51
N VAL A 194 -10.07 0.77 7.39
CA VAL A 194 -10.61 -0.29 8.29
C VAL A 194 -11.70 0.28 9.19
N GLU A 195 -11.44 1.44 9.80
CA GLU A 195 -12.44 2.17 10.58
C GLU A 195 -13.68 2.50 9.73
N GLY A 196 -13.47 3.11 8.55
CA GLY A 196 -14.55 3.47 7.62
C GLY A 196 -15.39 2.27 7.18
N TRP A 197 -14.75 1.12 6.93
CA TRP A 197 -15.44 -0.12 6.57
C TRP A 197 -16.50 -0.51 7.59
N PHE A 198 -16.11 -0.57 8.86
CA PHE A 198 -17.02 -0.98 9.93
C PHE A 198 -17.99 0.10 10.37
N MET A 199 -17.60 1.38 10.32
CA MET A 199 -18.51 2.51 10.60
C MET A 199 -19.67 2.60 9.60
N HIS A 200 -19.46 2.15 8.36
CA HIS A 200 -20.52 2.07 7.35
C HIS A 200 -21.32 0.77 7.38
N GLY A 201 -21.20 0.00 8.47
CA GLY A 201 -21.97 -1.21 8.68
C GLY A 201 -21.58 -2.38 7.78
N GLN A 202 -20.41 -2.31 7.13
CA GLN A 202 -19.93 -3.46 6.36
C GLN A 202 -19.58 -4.62 7.30
N PRO A 203 -19.96 -5.85 6.95
CA PRO A 203 -19.65 -7.01 7.78
C PRO A 203 -18.18 -7.39 7.70
N PRO A 204 -17.66 -8.17 8.67
CA PRO A 204 -16.40 -8.90 8.49
C PRO A 204 -16.40 -9.66 7.17
N ALA A 205 -15.34 -9.54 6.39
CA ALA A 205 -15.22 -10.19 5.09
C ALA A 205 -13.73 -10.41 4.75
N ILE A 206 -13.37 -11.59 4.31
CA ILE A 206 -12.00 -11.84 3.85
C ILE A 206 -11.81 -11.18 2.48
N LEU A 207 -11.22 -9.98 2.50
CA LEU A 207 -10.91 -9.20 1.30
C LEU A 207 -9.55 -9.58 0.73
N PHE A 208 -8.58 -9.86 1.59
CA PHE A 208 -7.19 -10.15 1.23
C PHE A 208 -6.77 -11.49 1.82
N ASP A 209 -5.93 -12.23 1.11
CA ASP A 209 -5.33 -13.49 1.62
C ASP A 209 -4.14 -13.21 2.53
N GLU A 210 -3.44 -12.09 2.29
CA GLU A 210 -2.44 -11.53 3.18
C GLU A 210 -2.31 -10.01 3.01
N VAL A 211 -2.08 -9.31 4.12
CA VAL A 211 -1.81 -7.87 4.15
C VAL A 211 -0.37 -7.64 4.59
N PHE A 212 0.39 -6.92 3.77
CA PHE A 212 1.77 -6.50 4.04
C PHE A 212 1.80 -5.04 4.49
N LEU A 213 2.23 -4.81 5.72
CA LEU A 213 2.41 -3.47 6.31
C LEU A 213 3.91 -3.16 6.30
N ALA A 214 4.38 -2.36 5.33
CA ALA A 214 5.79 -2.06 5.14
C ALA A 214 6.14 -0.68 5.68
N ALA A 215 7.12 -0.59 6.60
CA ALA A 215 7.61 0.65 7.20
C ALA A 215 6.46 1.56 7.66
N GLY A 216 5.45 0.98 8.34
CA GLY A 216 4.17 1.61 8.62
C GLY A 216 4.29 2.90 9.45
N ASP A 217 3.86 4.02 8.86
CA ASP A 217 3.73 5.29 9.54
C ASP A 217 2.37 5.37 10.24
N GLU A 218 2.14 4.44 11.12
CA GLU A 218 1.00 4.31 12.01
C GLU A 218 1.53 4.13 13.45
N ARG A 219 0.69 4.34 14.44
CA ARG A 219 1.05 4.12 15.85
C ARG A 219 1.43 2.66 16.09
N PHE A 220 2.48 2.44 16.89
CA PHE A 220 2.94 1.09 17.24
C PHE A 220 1.90 0.28 18.06
N ASP A 221 0.99 0.96 18.75
CA ASP A 221 -0.12 0.37 19.53
C ASP A 221 -1.44 0.27 18.75
N SER A 222 -1.42 0.48 17.44
CA SER A 222 -2.60 0.56 16.58
C SER A 222 -3.47 -0.71 16.56
N PHE A 223 -2.87 -1.88 16.84
CA PHE A 223 -3.59 -3.14 16.98
C PHE A 223 -4.21 -3.35 18.36
N GLU A 224 -3.87 -2.54 19.33
CA GLU A 224 -4.20 -2.70 20.76
C GLU A 224 -5.19 -1.67 21.28
N LEU A 225 -5.36 -0.57 20.56
CA LEU A 225 -6.33 0.46 20.87
C LEU A 225 -7.77 -0.03 20.60
N PRO A 226 -8.79 0.70 21.04
CA PRO A 226 -10.18 0.36 20.74
C PRO A 226 -10.35 -0.02 19.27
N MET A 227 -10.96 -1.16 19.03
CA MET A 227 -11.00 -1.83 17.71
C MET A 227 -11.67 -0.98 16.63
N GLU A 228 -12.57 -0.09 17.01
CA GLU A 228 -13.32 0.77 16.10
C GLU A 228 -12.46 1.82 15.42
N ALA A 229 -11.32 2.17 16.03
CA ALA A 229 -10.54 3.34 15.64
C ALA A 229 -9.12 3.04 15.16
N ARG A 230 -8.77 1.78 14.87
CA ARG A 230 -7.38 1.42 14.50
C ARG A 230 -7.31 0.10 13.71
N LEU A 231 -6.09 -0.40 13.50
CA LEU A 231 -5.82 -1.64 12.75
C LEU A 231 -6.29 -2.93 13.49
N GLY A 232 -6.79 -2.85 14.71
CA GLY A 232 -7.23 -4.03 15.48
C GLY A 232 -8.21 -4.93 14.73
N ARG A 233 -9.13 -4.32 13.96
CA ARG A 233 -10.12 -5.04 13.16
C ARG A 233 -9.62 -5.48 11.77
N LEU A 234 -8.38 -5.18 11.40
CA LEU A 234 -7.81 -5.65 10.12
C LEU A 234 -7.84 -7.18 10.02
N ALA A 235 -7.72 -7.87 11.16
CA ALA A 235 -7.79 -9.33 11.22
C ALA A 235 -9.17 -9.92 10.82
N GLU A 236 -10.21 -9.09 10.72
CA GLU A 236 -11.53 -9.48 10.22
C GLU A 236 -11.61 -9.37 8.68
N LEU A 237 -10.63 -8.71 8.05
CA LEU A 237 -10.54 -8.50 6.59
C LEU A 237 -9.48 -9.39 5.92
N THR A 238 -8.61 -10.03 6.72
CA THR A 238 -7.55 -10.90 6.22
C THR A 238 -7.17 -11.98 7.25
N PRO A 239 -6.88 -13.22 6.84
CA PRO A 239 -6.39 -14.27 7.74
C PRO A 239 -4.91 -14.06 8.14
N ARG A 240 -4.11 -13.32 7.34
CA ARG A 240 -2.66 -13.15 7.57
C ARG A 240 -2.24 -11.69 7.46
N ILE A 241 -1.39 -11.26 8.40
CA ILE A 241 -0.84 -9.90 8.47
C ILE A 241 0.68 -10.00 8.67
N SER A 242 1.43 -9.47 7.72
CA SER A 242 2.90 -9.37 7.77
C SER A 242 3.31 -7.93 8.03
N ILE A 243 3.96 -7.67 9.18
CA ILE A 243 4.35 -6.33 9.66
C ILE A 243 5.88 -6.21 9.57
N TYR A 244 6.36 -5.54 8.52
CA TYR A 244 7.79 -5.27 8.31
C TYR A 244 8.17 -3.99 9.02
N TYR A 245 9.18 -4.06 9.89
CA TYR A 245 9.65 -2.92 10.66
C TYR A 245 11.18 -2.90 10.80
N SER A 246 11.76 -1.73 11.06
CA SER A 246 13.19 -1.58 11.30
C SER A 246 13.47 -0.30 12.08
N VAL A 247 14.21 -0.43 13.19
CA VAL A 247 14.71 0.71 13.97
C VAL A 247 15.67 1.62 13.18
N ARG A 248 16.11 1.21 12.00
CA ARG A 248 16.96 2.01 11.10
C ARG A 248 16.19 2.93 10.16
N VAL A 249 14.86 2.96 10.21
CA VAL A 249 14.04 3.80 9.32
C VAL A 249 14.04 5.25 9.78
N VAL A 250 14.98 6.02 9.25
CA VAL A 250 15.19 7.44 9.62
C VAL A 250 13.97 8.31 9.33
N ALA A 251 13.26 8.05 8.22
CA ALA A 251 12.07 8.84 7.84
C ALA A 251 10.95 8.81 8.91
N LEU A 252 10.85 7.74 9.71
CA LEU A 252 9.86 7.64 10.77
C LEU A 252 10.20 8.45 12.03
N TYR A 253 11.43 8.97 12.16
CA TYR A 253 11.76 9.95 13.21
C TYR A 253 11.04 11.29 12.99
N LEU A 254 10.84 11.73 11.74
CA LEU A 254 10.01 12.90 11.45
C LEU A 254 8.59 12.67 11.93
N SER A 255 8.02 11.52 11.61
CA SER A 255 6.70 11.13 12.06
C SER A 255 6.58 11.07 13.59
N PHE A 256 7.60 10.49 14.27
CA PHE A 256 7.68 10.48 15.72
C PHE A 256 7.72 11.91 16.28
N ALA A 257 8.56 12.79 15.73
CA ALA A 257 8.67 14.17 16.19
C ALA A 257 7.37 14.96 16.04
N VAL A 258 6.57 14.68 15.01
CA VAL A 258 5.27 15.33 14.78
C VAL A 258 4.17 14.77 15.67
N ASN A 259 4.13 13.44 15.86
CA ASN A 259 3.01 12.74 16.51
C ASN A 259 3.29 12.34 17.96
N LEU A 260 4.55 12.46 18.43
CA LEU A 260 5.02 12.12 19.79
C LEU A 260 4.66 10.69 20.24
N VAL A 261 4.57 9.77 19.30
CA VAL A 261 4.20 8.36 19.52
C VAL A 261 5.06 7.47 18.62
N ALA A 262 5.55 6.36 19.16
CA ALA A 262 6.33 5.37 18.43
C ALA A 262 5.57 4.82 17.21
N ARG A 263 6.31 4.50 16.16
CA ARG A 263 5.73 4.10 14.86
C ARG A 263 5.84 2.60 14.63
N LEU A 264 4.78 2.02 14.08
CA LEU A 264 4.67 0.61 13.76
C LEU A 264 5.84 0.13 12.88
N GLY A 265 6.20 0.89 11.86
CA GLY A 265 7.30 0.56 10.96
C GLY A 265 8.71 0.77 11.54
N HIS A 266 8.82 1.40 12.72
CA HIS A 266 10.08 1.59 13.43
C HIS A 266 10.24 0.56 14.56
N GLU A 267 9.26 0.47 15.46
CA GLU A 267 9.32 -0.39 16.65
C GLU A 267 8.68 -1.78 16.45
N GLY A 268 7.85 -1.96 15.42
CA GLY A 268 6.89 -3.05 15.36
C GLY A 268 5.71 -2.81 16.33
N PRO A 269 4.76 -3.77 16.45
CA PRO A 269 3.66 -3.67 17.39
C PRO A 269 4.15 -3.58 18.86
N ARG A 270 3.42 -2.82 19.69
CA ARG A 270 3.83 -2.51 21.08
C ARG A 270 4.15 -3.76 21.93
N HIS A 271 3.27 -4.75 21.95
CA HIS A 271 3.45 -6.00 22.67
C HIS A 271 3.71 -7.17 21.72
N LYS A 272 4.55 -6.96 20.71
CA LYS A 272 4.84 -7.92 19.64
C LYS A 272 5.29 -9.32 20.07
N ALA A 273 5.78 -9.46 21.30
CA ALA A 273 6.17 -10.77 21.87
C ALA A 273 4.99 -11.53 22.49
N ASP A 274 3.83 -10.90 22.65
CA ASP A 274 2.62 -11.54 23.19
C ASP A 274 1.95 -12.41 22.13
N VAL A 275 2.21 -13.71 22.15
CA VAL A 275 1.67 -14.68 21.20
C VAL A 275 0.15 -14.90 21.32
N THR A 276 -0.45 -14.49 22.44
CA THR A 276 -1.91 -14.53 22.61
C THR A 276 -2.55 -13.40 21.78
N ARG A 277 -1.94 -12.25 21.78
CA ARG A 277 -2.35 -11.07 21.01
C ARG A 277 -1.98 -11.20 19.52
N TYR A 278 -0.78 -11.69 19.27
CA TYR A 278 -0.21 -11.86 17.94
C TYR A 278 0.10 -13.33 17.64
N PRO A 279 -0.91 -14.21 17.50
CA PRO A 279 -0.67 -15.62 17.23
C PRO A 279 0.13 -15.80 15.92
N PRO A 280 1.23 -16.60 15.94
CA PRO A 280 2.12 -16.78 14.78
C PRO A 280 1.43 -17.32 13.53
N ALA A 281 0.32 -18.04 13.69
CA ALA A 281 -0.48 -18.51 12.55
C ALA A 281 -1.10 -17.37 11.72
N ARG A 282 -1.31 -16.19 12.34
CA ARG A 282 -1.91 -15.01 11.71
C ARG A 282 -0.92 -13.87 11.47
N TYR A 283 0.00 -13.66 12.42
CA TYR A 283 0.91 -12.52 12.39
C TYR A 283 2.33 -12.96 12.11
N ARG A 284 2.95 -12.28 11.15
CA ARG A 284 4.37 -12.31 10.85
C ARG A 284 4.94 -10.91 11.12
N MET A 285 6.06 -10.83 11.82
CA MET A 285 6.66 -9.56 12.21
C MET A 285 8.16 -9.53 11.87
N PRO A 286 8.50 -9.44 10.56
CA PRO A 286 9.88 -9.41 10.10
C PRO A 286 10.57 -8.12 10.54
N ASN A 287 11.60 -8.27 11.38
CA ASN A 287 12.52 -7.19 11.73
C ASN A 287 13.60 -7.06 10.67
N CYS A 288 13.59 -5.94 9.96
CA CYS A 288 14.53 -5.62 8.88
C CYS A 288 15.72 -4.79 9.33
N ALA A 289 16.03 -4.72 10.65
CA ALA A 289 17.14 -3.91 11.16
C ALA A 289 18.51 -4.39 10.67
N ASP A 290 18.66 -5.68 10.40
CA ASP A 290 19.92 -6.29 9.93
C ASP A 290 19.99 -6.43 8.40
N VAL A 291 18.97 -5.95 7.69
CA VAL A 291 18.97 -5.94 6.24
C VAL A 291 19.93 -4.87 5.74
N ASP A 292 20.89 -5.27 4.92
CA ASP A 292 22.01 -4.45 4.44
C ASP A 292 22.21 -4.50 2.91
N ASP A 293 21.39 -5.27 2.20
CA ASP A 293 21.50 -5.52 0.76
C ASP A 293 20.84 -4.46 -0.12
N TYR A 294 20.39 -3.35 0.46
CA TYR A 294 19.95 -2.16 -0.26
C TYR A 294 21.06 -1.10 -0.31
N ASN A 295 21.22 -0.46 -1.46
CA ASN A 295 22.29 0.50 -1.67
C ASN A 295 22.09 1.75 -0.80
N MET A 296 22.93 1.93 0.23
CA MET A 296 22.86 3.00 1.24
C MET A 296 23.34 4.38 0.72
N VAL A 297 23.78 4.47 -0.52
CA VAL A 297 24.38 5.71 -1.09
C VAL A 297 23.37 6.82 -1.33
N ILE A 298 22.08 6.56 -1.14
CA ILE A 298 21.00 7.54 -1.34
C ILE A 298 20.46 7.98 0.03
N PRO A 299 20.11 9.29 0.21
CA PRO A 299 19.77 9.96 1.48
C PRO A 299 18.75 9.22 2.37
N PRO A 300 18.36 9.76 3.55
CA PRO A 300 17.62 9.09 4.66
C PRO A 300 16.42 8.21 4.25
N ASP A 301 15.97 8.32 3.00
CA ASP A 301 14.89 7.55 2.41
C ASP A 301 15.25 6.07 2.10
N ALA A 302 16.53 5.73 1.93
CA ALA A 302 16.92 4.37 1.52
C ALA A 302 16.46 3.30 2.52
N SER A 303 16.66 3.56 3.82
CA SER A 303 16.23 2.66 4.89
C SER A 303 14.71 2.55 5.03
N HIS A 304 13.95 3.52 4.49
CA HIS A 304 12.48 3.53 4.50
C HIS A 304 11.88 2.70 3.35
N GLN A 305 12.68 2.39 2.33
CA GLN A 305 12.25 1.72 1.11
C GLN A 305 12.72 0.25 1.05
N TYR A 306 13.12 -0.36 2.15
CA TYR A 306 13.69 -1.70 2.18
C TYR A 306 12.81 -2.74 1.48
N TYR A 307 11.49 -2.64 1.55
CA TYR A 307 10.55 -3.58 0.96
C TYR A 307 10.68 -3.67 -0.58
N ARG A 308 11.18 -2.62 -1.22
CA ARG A 308 11.36 -2.53 -2.68
C ARG A 308 12.80 -2.30 -3.11
N ARG A 309 13.78 -2.39 -2.19
CA ARG A 309 15.20 -2.24 -2.48
C ARG A 309 16.03 -3.42 -1.99
N SER A 310 15.57 -4.11 -0.95
CA SER A 310 16.25 -5.30 -0.43
C SER A 310 15.74 -6.56 -1.12
N ARG A 311 16.69 -7.36 -1.64
CA ARG A 311 16.38 -8.69 -2.23
C ARG A 311 15.95 -9.68 -1.14
N LYS A 312 16.49 -9.57 0.10
CA LYS A 312 16.09 -10.39 1.24
C LYS A 312 14.61 -10.15 1.57
N VAL A 313 14.20 -8.87 1.71
CA VAL A 313 12.80 -8.52 1.99
C VAL A 313 11.88 -8.90 0.84
N ARG A 314 12.32 -8.70 -0.41
CA ARG A 314 11.59 -9.16 -1.60
C ARG A 314 11.33 -10.66 -1.56
N ALA A 315 12.37 -11.45 -1.26
CA ALA A 315 12.26 -12.90 -1.21
C ALA A 315 11.27 -13.35 -0.13
N ASP A 316 11.28 -12.71 1.04
CA ASP A 316 10.35 -13.02 2.14
C ASP A 316 8.89 -12.67 1.76
N ILE A 317 8.65 -11.48 1.19
CA ILE A 317 7.31 -11.09 0.72
C ILE A 317 6.82 -12.04 -0.39
N ALA A 318 7.68 -12.35 -1.36
CA ALA A 318 7.32 -13.24 -2.46
C ALA A 318 7.03 -14.68 -2.00
N ALA A 319 7.80 -15.19 -1.04
CA ALA A 319 7.55 -16.50 -0.42
C ALA A 319 6.21 -16.51 0.35
N ALA A 320 5.87 -15.42 1.05
CA ALA A 320 4.57 -15.25 1.70
C ALA A 320 3.43 -15.21 0.66
N MET A 321 3.61 -14.51 -0.46
CA MET A 321 2.67 -14.55 -1.58
C MET A 321 2.55 -15.97 -2.16
N GLY A 322 3.63 -16.75 -2.16
CA GLY A 322 3.65 -18.17 -2.56
C GLY A 322 2.99 -19.11 -1.57
N ASN A 323 2.64 -18.63 -0.37
CA ASN A 323 2.18 -19.45 0.74
C ASN A 323 3.16 -20.57 1.10
N ASP A 324 4.47 -20.22 1.14
CA ASP A 324 5.51 -21.16 1.52
C ASP A 324 5.23 -21.71 2.93
N PRO A 325 5.05 -23.02 3.09
CA PRO A 325 4.73 -23.62 4.39
C PRO A 325 5.88 -23.54 5.41
N ASN A 326 7.10 -23.25 4.93
CA ASN A 326 8.29 -23.13 5.79
C ASN A 326 8.48 -21.70 6.33
N LEU A 327 7.69 -20.74 5.89
CA LEU A 327 7.80 -19.37 6.40
C LEU A 327 7.36 -19.32 7.87
N PRO A 328 8.24 -18.83 8.77
CA PRO A 328 7.90 -18.68 10.17
C PRO A 328 6.84 -17.62 10.39
N GLY A 329 6.00 -17.81 11.40
CA GLY A 329 5.14 -16.78 11.97
C GLY A 329 5.76 -16.13 13.21
N GLY A 330 5.11 -15.12 13.78
CA GLY A 330 5.56 -14.39 14.96
C GLY A 330 6.74 -13.45 14.66
N LEU A 331 7.65 -13.30 15.61
CA LEU A 331 8.86 -12.46 15.48
C LEU A 331 9.87 -13.14 14.55
N ILE A 332 10.33 -12.41 13.54
CA ILE A 332 11.25 -12.90 12.52
C ILE A 332 12.43 -11.92 12.43
N ARG A 333 13.65 -12.41 12.31
CA ARG A 333 14.84 -11.61 11.99
C ARG A 333 15.23 -11.89 10.54
N LEU A 334 15.22 -10.86 9.69
CA LEU A 334 15.64 -10.94 8.29
C LEU A 334 17.11 -10.56 8.12
#